data_18d9e95c899b719744ad29d044f255dd
#
_entry.id   18d9e95c899b719744ad29d044f255dd
#
_cell.length_a   1.000
_cell.length_b   1.000
_cell.length_c   1.000
_cell.angle_alpha   90.00
_cell.angle_beta   90.00
_cell.angle_gamma   90.00
#
_symmetry.space_group_name_H-M   'P 1'
#
loop_
_entity.id
_entity.type
_entity.pdbx_description
1 polymer ?
#
loop_
_entity_poly.entity_id
_entity_poly.type
_entity_poly.pdbx_seq_one_letter_code
_entity_poly.pdbx_strand_id
1 'polypeptide(L)'
;THGYPELKKHAHFIGHYGTAWQNQVKEFGEFPGAILMTTNCIQKPQESYSDNIFTAGLVGWPGVQHIATKNFSPVIEKALEMPGFTQDTDGKTVMVGFGRNAVMGVAGQVIDAVKAKAIRHFFLVGGCDGAKPGRSYYTEFVEKVPEDCVVLTLACGKFRFFDKDLGDIGGIP
;
A
#
# COMPACT_ATOMS: atom_id res chain seq x y z
N THR A 1 1.19 5.66 4.82
CA THR A 1 0.53 6.24 6.01
C THR A 1 0.26 5.22 7.12
N HIS A 2 0.03 3.95 6.81
CA HIS A 2 -0.24 2.92 7.84
C HIS A 2 0.93 2.71 8.83
N GLY A 3 2.16 3.02 8.46
CA GLY A 3 3.29 3.08 9.39
C GLY A 3 3.32 4.32 10.30
N TYR A 4 2.40 5.25 10.12
CA TYR A 4 2.32 6.51 10.87
C TYR A 4 0.91 6.70 11.44
N PRO A 5 0.61 6.09 12.60
CA PRO A 5 -0.75 6.12 13.19
C PRO A 5 -1.31 7.52 13.39
N GLU A 6 -0.46 8.50 13.66
CA GLU A 6 -0.91 9.88 13.89
C GLU A 6 -1.51 10.52 12.64
N LEU A 7 -1.03 10.16 11.44
CA LEU A 7 -1.61 10.64 10.20
C LEU A 7 -3.04 10.13 9.99
N LYS A 8 -3.35 8.94 10.48
CA LYS A 8 -4.70 8.36 10.40
C LYS A 8 -5.72 9.10 11.26
N LYS A 9 -5.26 9.85 12.27
CA LYS A 9 -6.12 10.68 13.12
C LYS A 9 -6.44 12.04 12.51
N HIS A 10 -5.75 12.41 11.41
CA HIS A 10 -5.96 13.68 10.75
C HIS A 10 -7.30 13.72 10.03
N ALA A 11 -8.07 14.81 10.18
CA ALA A 11 -9.41 14.93 9.62
C ALA A 11 -9.49 14.78 8.09
N HIS A 12 -8.39 15.09 7.38
CA HIS A 12 -8.32 14.93 5.92
C HIS A 12 -7.90 13.54 5.46
N PHE A 13 -7.57 12.63 6.39
CA PHE A 13 -7.26 11.26 6.04
C PHE A 13 -8.54 10.44 5.96
N ILE A 14 -8.92 10.04 4.76
CA ILE A 14 -10.15 9.26 4.52
C ILE A 14 -9.86 7.76 4.52
N GLY A 15 -8.69 7.35 4.03
CA GLY A 15 -8.35 5.93 3.95
C GLY A 15 -7.21 5.65 2.98
N HIS A 16 -7.15 4.43 2.51
CA HIS A 16 -6.24 3.99 1.46
C HIS A 16 -7.00 3.78 0.17
N TYR A 17 -6.51 4.34 -0.91
CA TYR A 17 -7.01 4.12 -2.24
C TYR A 17 -6.04 3.25 -3.02
N GLY A 18 -6.58 2.31 -3.76
CA GLY A 18 -5.81 1.47 -4.64
C GLY A 18 -5.15 0.28 -3.94
N THR A 19 -4.47 -0.49 -4.75
CA THR A 19 -3.82 -1.74 -4.37
C THR A 19 -2.33 -1.70 -4.67
N ALA A 20 -1.78 -2.74 -5.29
CA ALA A 20 -0.37 -2.79 -5.62
C ALA A 20 -0.05 -2.04 -6.92
N TRP A 21 1.22 -1.73 -7.12
CA TRP A 21 1.74 -0.94 -8.24
C TRP A 21 1.30 -1.42 -9.63
N GLN A 22 1.08 -2.71 -9.85
CA GLN A 22 0.61 -3.24 -11.13
C GLN A 22 -0.76 -2.69 -11.56
N ASN A 23 -1.59 -2.25 -10.62
CA ASN A 23 -2.92 -1.72 -10.90
C ASN A 23 -2.94 -0.19 -11.05
N GLN A 24 -1.80 0.49 -10.88
CA GLN A 24 -1.70 1.95 -10.81
C GLN A 24 -2.38 2.64 -11.99
N VAL A 25 -2.15 2.16 -13.21
CA VAL A 25 -2.70 2.80 -14.43
C VAL A 25 -4.22 2.77 -14.42
N LYS A 26 -4.82 1.63 -14.06
CA LYS A 26 -6.27 1.49 -13.97
C LYS A 26 -6.84 2.35 -12.85
N GLU A 27 -6.30 2.20 -11.66
CA GLU A 27 -6.77 2.88 -10.45
C GLU A 27 -6.66 4.39 -10.57
N PHE A 28 -5.57 4.90 -11.15
CA PHE A 28 -5.40 6.35 -11.37
C PHE A 28 -6.33 6.89 -12.47
N GLY A 29 -6.61 6.08 -13.49
CA GLY A 29 -7.56 6.45 -14.54
C GLY A 29 -9.00 6.55 -14.05
N GLU A 30 -9.35 5.81 -13.00
CA GLU A 30 -10.68 5.79 -12.37
C GLU A 30 -10.78 6.77 -11.19
N PHE A 31 -9.67 7.32 -10.71
CA PHE A 31 -9.65 8.20 -9.54
C PHE A 31 -10.11 9.62 -9.89
N PRO A 32 -11.21 10.12 -9.31
CA PRO A 32 -11.79 11.42 -9.66
C PRO A 32 -11.18 12.58 -8.84
N GLY A 33 -9.89 12.57 -8.59
CA GLY A 33 -9.16 13.55 -7.78
C GLY A 33 -7.74 13.78 -8.24
N ALA A 34 -7.05 14.76 -7.68
CA ALA A 34 -5.65 15.03 -7.93
C ALA A 34 -4.75 13.95 -7.29
N ILE A 35 -3.69 13.56 -7.99
CA ILE A 35 -2.76 12.51 -7.60
C ILE A 35 -1.39 13.13 -7.35
N LEU A 36 -0.84 12.96 -6.16
CA LEU A 36 0.52 13.38 -5.83
C LEU A 36 1.41 12.17 -5.54
N MET A 37 2.42 11.97 -6.39
CA MET A 37 3.43 10.93 -6.22
C MET A 37 4.66 11.50 -5.52
N THR A 38 5.05 10.90 -4.39
CA THR A 38 6.17 11.38 -3.56
C THR A 38 7.30 10.38 -3.41
N THR A 39 6.98 9.12 -3.14
CA THR A 39 7.95 8.04 -2.87
C THR A 39 7.62 6.73 -3.57
N ASN A 40 6.47 6.65 -4.20
CA ASN A 40 5.99 5.46 -4.91
C ASN A 40 6.61 5.35 -6.30
N CYS A 41 6.73 4.14 -6.81
CA CYS A 41 7.10 3.92 -8.20
C CYS A 41 6.02 4.48 -9.11
N ILE A 42 6.40 5.36 -10.04
CA ILE A 42 5.49 5.93 -11.04
C ILE A 42 5.59 5.13 -12.34
N GLN A 43 4.45 4.79 -12.91
CA GLN A 43 4.35 4.30 -14.30
C GLN A 43 4.10 5.48 -15.23
N LYS A 44 4.32 5.26 -16.55
CA LYS A 44 4.00 6.27 -17.56
C LYS A 44 2.56 6.72 -17.42
N PRO A 45 2.31 8.01 -17.11
CA PRO A 45 0.94 8.52 -17.02
C PRO A 45 0.18 8.34 -18.33
N GLN A 46 -1.09 8.00 -18.23
CA GLN A 46 -2.00 7.87 -19.36
C GLN A 46 -2.78 9.17 -19.56
N GLU A 47 -3.30 9.39 -20.74
CA GLU A 47 -4.08 10.59 -21.09
C GLU A 47 -5.27 10.81 -20.15
N SER A 48 -5.87 9.73 -19.65
CA SER A 48 -7.02 9.78 -18.75
C SER A 48 -6.75 10.49 -17.41
N TYR A 49 -5.49 10.59 -16.98
CA TYR A 49 -5.11 11.24 -15.71
C TYR A 49 -3.82 12.06 -15.78
N SER A 50 -3.27 12.27 -16.96
CA SER A 50 -2.01 13.03 -17.12
C SER A 50 -2.07 14.44 -16.56
N ASP A 51 -3.24 15.07 -16.64
CA ASP A 51 -3.48 16.44 -16.17
C ASP A 51 -3.79 16.51 -14.66
N ASN A 52 -3.99 15.38 -14.02
CA ASN A 52 -4.37 15.27 -12.62
C ASN A 52 -3.23 14.75 -11.74
N ILE A 53 -2.09 14.34 -12.34
CA ILE A 53 -0.96 13.77 -11.63
C ILE A 53 0.16 14.79 -11.45
N PHE A 54 0.71 14.81 -10.24
CA PHE A 54 1.83 15.65 -9.83
C PHE A 54 2.90 14.78 -9.19
N THR A 55 4.12 15.26 -9.19
CA THR A 55 5.24 14.60 -8.52
C THR A 55 5.93 15.54 -7.54
N ALA A 56 6.56 14.98 -6.52
CA ALA A 56 7.38 15.75 -5.58
C ALA A 56 8.53 14.89 -5.02
N GLY A 57 9.55 15.53 -4.47
CA GLY A 57 10.69 14.84 -3.88
C GLY A 57 11.53 14.09 -4.91
N LEU A 58 11.72 12.78 -4.71
CA LEU A 58 12.57 11.95 -5.58
C LEU A 58 11.83 11.39 -6.79
N VAL A 59 10.51 11.47 -6.80
CA VAL A 59 9.68 10.95 -7.91
C VAL A 59 9.51 12.04 -8.96
N GLY A 60 9.71 11.70 -10.21
CA GLY A 60 9.48 12.58 -11.35
C GLY A 60 9.14 11.79 -12.61
N TRP A 61 8.47 12.45 -13.54
CA TRP A 61 8.19 11.91 -14.88
C TRP A 61 8.21 13.04 -15.90
N PRO A 62 8.83 12.86 -17.09
CA PRO A 62 8.83 13.89 -18.12
C PRO A 62 7.40 14.31 -18.51
N GLY A 63 7.16 15.64 -18.49
CA GLY A 63 5.83 16.20 -18.81
C GLY A 63 4.85 16.24 -17.62
N VAL A 64 5.18 15.66 -16.46
CA VAL A 64 4.38 15.78 -15.25
C VAL A 64 4.87 16.96 -14.41
N GLN A 65 3.93 17.77 -13.90
CA GLN A 65 4.27 18.90 -13.05
C GLN A 65 4.94 18.43 -11.76
N HIS A 66 6.16 18.92 -11.52
CA HIS A 66 6.94 18.61 -10.33
C HIS A 66 6.86 19.74 -9.29
N ILE A 67 6.49 19.39 -8.08
CA ILE A 67 6.45 20.31 -6.94
C ILE A 67 7.84 20.33 -6.29
N ALA A 68 8.69 21.22 -6.75
CA ALA A 68 10.07 21.37 -6.27
C ALA A 68 10.16 21.97 -4.86
N THR A 69 9.16 22.72 -4.45
CA THR A 69 9.05 23.33 -3.12
C THR A 69 7.93 22.63 -2.35
N LYS A 70 7.77 22.96 -1.07
CA LYS A 70 6.62 22.47 -0.28
C LYS A 70 5.33 23.25 -0.54
N ASN A 71 5.23 23.98 -1.64
CA ASN A 71 3.99 24.64 -2.05
C ASN A 71 3.10 23.68 -2.85
N PHE A 72 2.14 23.08 -2.20
CA PHE A 72 1.18 22.14 -2.81
C PHE A 72 -0.09 22.82 -3.35
N SER A 73 -0.13 24.18 -3.43
CA SER A 73 -1.29 24.90 -3.98
C SER A 73 -1.76 24.36 -5.32
N PRO A 74 -0.88 24.06 -6.31
CA PRO A 74 -1.34 23.54 -7.60
C PRO A 74 -2.08 22.19 -7.48
N VAL A 75 -1.66 21.33 -6.55
CA VAL A 75 -2.33 20.05 -6.31
C VAL A 75 -3.69 20.25 -5.63
N ILE A 76 -3.75 21.20 -4.69
CA ILE A 76 -4.99 21.52 -3.95
C ILE A 76 -6.00 22.17 -4.89
N GLU A 77 -5.58 23.13 -5.70
CA GLU A 77 -6.41 23.79 -6.71
C GLU A 77 -6.99 22.77 -7.67
N LYS A 78 -6.15 21.88 -8.19
CA LYS A 78 -6.61 20.79 -9.07
C LYS A 78 -7.61 19.87 -8.37
N ALA A 79 -7.36 19.51 -7.12
CA ALA A 79 -8.28 18.67 -6.36
C ALA A 79 -9.65 19.35 -6.15
N LEU A 80 -9.69 20.67 -5.97
CA LEU A 80 -10.93 21.44 -5.81
C LEU A 80 -11.72 21.59 -7.12
N GLU A 81 -11.06 21.52 -8.27
CA GLU A 81 -11.70 21.54 -9.58
C GLU A 81 -12.34 20.19 -9.94
N MET A 82 -11.90 19.12 -9.33
CA MET A 82 -12.32 17.76 -9.69
C MET A 82 -13.62 17.35 -8.97
N PRO A 83 -14.43 16.49 -9.60
CA PRO A 83 -15.75 16.15 -9.08
C PRO A 83 -15.74 15.33 -7.78
N GLY A 84 -14.65 14.65 -7.48
CA GLY A 84 -14.62 13.67 -6.40
C GLY A 84 -15.51 12.45 -6.68
N PHE A 85 -15.64 11.58 -5.70
CA PHE A 85 -16.57 10.45 -5.79
C PHE A 85 -18.01 10.93 -5.61
N THR A 86 -18.91 10.43 -6.44
CA THR A 86 -20.34 10.80 -6.42
C THR A 86 -21.15 9.96 -5.43
N GLN A 87 -20.61 8.87 -4.96
CA GLN A 87 -21.24 7.95 -4.02
C GLN A 87 -20.22 7.43 -3.02
N ASP A 88 -20.63 7.33 -1.77
CA ASP A 88 -19.90 6.59 -0.77
C ASP A 88 -20.05 5.09 -1.01
N THR A 89 -18.98 4.34 -0.83
CA THR A 89 -18.99 2.89 -0.87
C THR A 89 -18.52 2.34 0.47
N ASP A 90 -19.15 1.29 0.93
CA ASP A 90 -18.70 0.60 2.13
C ASP A 90 -17.27 0.08 1.92
N GLY A 91 -16.35 0.63 2.69
CA GLY A 91 -14.95 0.23 2.65
C GLY A 91 -14.73 -1.12 3.32
N LYS A 92 -13.84 -1.93 2.77
CA LYS A 92 -13.34 -3.12 3.44
C LYS A 92 -12.17 -2.76 4.34
N THR A 93 -12.24 -3.11 5.61
CA THR A 93 -11.12 -2.98 6.52
C THR A 93 -10.23 -4.22 6.42
N VAL A 94 -8.95 -4.00 6.15
CA VAL A 94 -7.93 -5.06 6.15
C VAL A 94 -6.78 -4.66 7.06
N MET A 95 -6.15 -5.65 7.67
CA MET A 95 -5.04 -5.40 8.59
C MET A 95 -3.73 -5.35 7.81
N VAL A 96 -3.11 -4.17 7.78
CA VAL A 96 -1.83 -3.93 7.11
C VAL A 96 -0.96 -2.96 7.90
N GLY A 97 0.34 -3.12 7.84
CA GLY A 97 1.29 -2.14 8.33
C GLY A 97 1.36 -2.02 9.86
N PHE A 98 2.04 -2.94 10.46
CA PHE A 98 2.35 -2.90 11.89
C PHE A 98 3.58 -2.03 12.15
N GLY A 99 3.40 -0.96 12.91
CA GLY A 99 4.51 -0.16 13.42
C GLY A 99 5.30 -0.91 14.47
N ARG A 100 6.54 -0.47 14.74
CA ARG A 100 7.44 -1.11 15.71
C ARG A 100 6.78 -1.41 17.06
N ASN A 101 6.04 -0.46 17.61
CA ASN A 101 5.41 -0.64 18.93
C ASN A 101 4.34 -1.73 18.91
N ALA A 102 3.55 -1.86 17.83
CA ALA A 102 2.58 -2.93 17.69
C ALA A 102 3.28 -4.31 17.61
N VAL A 103 4.34 -4.42 16.82
CA VAL A 103 5.14 -5.66 16.72
C VAL A 103 5.76 -6.02 18.07
N MET A 104 6.32 -5.05 18.80
CA MET A 104 6.88 -5.29 20.14
C MET A 104 5.82 -5.68 21.16
N GLY A 105 4.59 -5.18 21.00
CA GLY A 105 3.46 -5.55 21.88
C GLY A 105 3.07 -7.02 21.81
N VAL A 106 3.27 -7.67 20.66
CA VAL A 106 2.99 -9.11 20.45
C VAL A 106 4.24 -10.00 20.51
N ALA A 107 5.42 -9.41 20.71
CA ALA A 107 6.69 -10.14 20.67
C ALA A 107 6.74 -11.32 21.67
N GLY A 108 6.16 -11.17 22.86
CA GLY A 108 6.06 -12.26 23.83
C GLY A 108 5.28 -13.45 23.30
N GLN A 109 4.12 -13.20 22.70
CA GLN A 109 3.27 -14.25 22.11
C GLN A 109 3.98 -14.95 20.95
N VAL A 110 4.67 -14.19 20.09
CA VAL A 110 5.46 -14.75 19.01
C VAL A 110 6.58 -15.66 19.53
N ILE A 111 7.32 -15.22 20.55
CA ILE A 111 8.38 -16.01 21.19
C ILE A 111 7.82 -17.29 21.79
N ASP A 112 6.69 -17.23 22.45
CA ASP A 112 6.05 -18.41 23.05
C ASP A 112 5.56 -19.39 21.97
N ALA A 113 4.99 -18.88 20.87
CA ALA A 113 4.60 -19.70 19.73
C ALA A 113 5.82 -20.41 19.07
N VAL A 114 6.95 -19.71 18.96
CA VAL A 114 8.21 -20.32 18.48
C VAL A 114 8.71 -21.41 19.44
N LYS A 115 8.71 -21.17 20.74
CA LYS A 115 9.10 -22.17 21.75
C LYS A 115 8.18 -23.40 21.75
N ALA A 116 6.89 -23.17 21.56
CA ALA A 116 5.88 -24.22 21.43
C ALA A 116 5.93 -24.94 20.07
N LYS A 117 6.81 -24.53 19.13
CA LYS A 117 6.90 -25.03 17.77
C LYS A 117 5.63 -24.81 16.92
N ALA A 118 4.78 -23.89 17.32
CA ALA A 118 3.64 -23.44 16.51
C ALA A 118 4.10 -22.56 15.34
N ILE A 119 5.22 -21.84 15.50
CA ILE A 119 5.90 -21.15 14.40
C ILE A 119 7.22 -21.85 14.12
N ARG A 120 7.38 -22.35 12.90
CA ARG A 120 8.56 -23.07 12.46
C ARG A 120 9.55 -22.18 11.72
N HIS A 121 9.06 -21.33 10.83
CA HIS A 121 9.89 -20.42 10.04
C HIS A 121 9.25 -19.04 9.86
N PHE A 122 10.12 -18.07 9.58
CA PHE A 122 9.74 -16.72 9.14
C PHE A 122 10.27 -16.51 7.73
N PHE A 123 9.41 -16.09 6.81
CA PHE A 123 9.78 -15.73 5.44
C PHE A 123 9.65 -14.21 5.28
N LEU A 124 10.75 -13.54 4.95
CA LEU A 124 10.71 -12.12 4.60
C LEU A 124 10.50 -11.97 3.10
N VAL A 125 9.31 -11.55 2.72
CA VAL A 125 8.90 -11.35 1.32
C VAL A 125 8.86 -9.85 1.02
N GLY A 126 9.93 -9.34 0.40
CA GLY A 126 10.09 -7.91 0.13
C GLY A 126 9.76 -7.48 -1.31
N GLY A 127 9.30 -8.40 -2.16
CA GLY A 127 8.99 -8.13 -3.56
C GLY A 127 7.52 -7.80 -3.83
N CYS A 128 7.24 -7.23 -4.99
CA CYS A 128 5.87 -6.87 -5.41
C CYS A 128 5.48 -7.44 -6.78
N ASP A 129 6.26 -8.32 -7.38
CA ASP A 129 6.09 -8.87 -8.74
C ASP A 129 6.10 -7.83 -9.87
N GLY A 130 5.98 -6.55 -9.57
CA GLY A 130 5.88 -5.47 -10.54
C GLY A 130 4.54 -5.44 -11.26
N ALA A 131 4.48 -4.69 -12.38
CA ALA A 131 3.25 -4.48 -13.17
C ALA A 131 3.13 -5.39 -14.39
N LYS A 132 4.19 -6.09 -14.77
CA LYS A 132 4.19 -6.90 -15.99
C LYS A 132 3.25 -8.09 -15.84
N PRO A 133 2.33 -8.32 -16.79
CA PRO A 133 1.45 -9.49 -16.80
C PRO A 133 2.24 -10.82 -16.72
N GLY A 134 1.68 -11.79 -15.99
CA GLY A 134 2.30 -13.10 -15.79
C GLY A 134 3.39 -13.16 -14.71
N ARG A 135 3.69 -12.06 -14.05
CA ARG A 135 4.58 -12.05 -12.89
C ARG A 135 3.76 -12.23 -11.61
N SER A 136 3.85 -13.39 -10.99
CA SER A 136 3.14 -13.74 -9.75
C SER A 136 4.00 -14.53 -8.76
N TYR A 137 5.32 -14.48 -8.92
CA TYR A 137 6.26 -15.28 -8.11
C TYR A 137 6.06 -15.09 -6.60
N TYR A 138 6.02 -13.85 -6.13
CA TYR A 138 5.87 -13.58 -4.69
C TYR A 138 4.46 -13.88 -4.20
N THR A 139 3.44 -13.65 -5.02
CA THR A 139 2.06 -14.01 -4.70
C THR A 139 1.93 -15.52 -4.56
N GLU A 140 2.39 -16.28 -5.56
CA GLU A 140 2.35 -17.74 -5.52
C GLU A 140 3.22 -18.33 -4.40
N PHE A 141 4.33 -17.68 -4.07
CA PHE A 141 5.16 -18.09 -2.94
C PHE A 141 4.38 -17.95 -1.64
N VAL A 142 3.76 -16.80 -1.40
CA VAL A 142 3.00 -16.53 -0.17
C VAL A 142 1.82 -17.49 -0.02
N GLU A 143 1.10 -17.78 -1.11
CA GLU A 143 -0.01 -18.74 -1.12
C GLU A 143 0.42 -20.19 -0.83
N LYS A 144 1.70 -20.50 -1.00
CA LYS A 144 2.26 -21.85 -0.76
C LYS A 144 3.07 -21.97 0.54
N VAL A 145 3.16 -20.90 1.31
CA VAL A 145 3.82 -20.94 2.62
C VAL A 145 3.01 -21.85 3.55
N PRO A 146 3.65 -22.80 4.26
CA PRO A 146 2.96 -23.66 5.20
C PRO A 146 2.30 -22.87 6.35
N GLU A 147 1.18 -23.37 6.86
CA GLU A 147 0.37 -22.73 7.92
C GLU A 147 1.12 -22.51 9.25
N ASP A 148 2.20 -23.28 9.50
CA ASP A 148 3.08 -23.12 10.65
C ASP A 148 4.24 -22.14 10.41
N CYS A 149 4.13 -21.29 9.38
CA CYS A 149 5.15 -20.32 9.02
C CYS A 149 4.54 -18.92 8.91
N VAL A 150 5.35 -17.91 9.28
CA VAL A 150 4.94 -16.50 9.25
C VAL A 150 5.54 -15.81 8.04
N VAL A 151 4.72 -15.05 7.33
CA VAL A 151 5.17 -14.17 6.24
C VAL A 151 5.34 -12.76 6.78
N LEU A 152 6.57 -12.26 6.73
CA LEU A 152 6.89 -10.87 6.99
C LEU A 152 7.03 -10.14 5.66
N THR A 153 6.36 -9.02 5.51
CA THR A 153 6.42 -8.22 4.30
C THR A 153 6.60 -6.75 4.60
N LEU A 154 7.09 -6.00 3.64
CA LEU A 154 7.25 -4.55 3.74
C LEU A 154 6.99 -3.86 2.40
N ALA A 155 6.87 -2.54 2.46
CA ALA A 155 6.63 -1.68 1.30
C ALA A 155 5.45 -2.16 0.44
N CYS A 156 5.65 -2.35 -0.87
CA CYS A 156 4.58 -2.69 -1.80
C CYS A 156 4.10 -4.14 -1.68
N GLY A 157 4.93 -5.06 -1.14
CA GLY A 157 4.60 -6.48 -1.05
C GLY A 157 3.29 -6.74 -0.31
N LYS A 158 3.07 -6.04 0.82
CA LYS A 158 1.82 -6.20 1.58
C LYS A 158 0.56 -5.86 0.78
N PHE A 159 0.63 -4.92 -0.16
CA PHE A 159 -0.51 -4.58 -1.03
C PHE A 159 -0.70 -5.57 -2.18
N ARG A 160 0.26 -6.45 -2.40
CA ARG A 160 0.15 -7.49 -3.43
C ARG A 160 -0.72 -8.66 -2.98
N PHE A 161 -0.73 -8.94 -1.68
CA PHE A 161 -1.43 -10.09 -1.12
C PHE A 161 -2.21 -9.79 0.17
N PHE A 162 -2.48 -8.52 0.50
CA PHE A 162 -3.27 -8.15 1.68
C PHE A 162 -4.73 -8.60 1.60
N ASP A 163 -5.21 -8.93 0.42
CA ASP A 163 -6.56 -9.43 0.14
C ASP A 163 -6.66 -10.97 0.21
N LYS A 164 -5.54 -11.63 0.49
CA LYS A 164 -5.48 -13.08 0.67
C LYS A 164 -5.80 -13.45 2.11
N ASP A 165 -6.53 -14.55 2.26
CA ASP A 165 -6.68 -15.17 3.57
C ASP A 165 -5.47 -16.09 3.81
N LEU A 166 -4.53 -15.61 4.60
CA LEU A 166 -3.31 -16.33 4.94
C LEU A 166 -3.40 -16.97 6.33
N GLY A 167 -4.55 -16.84 6.99
CA GLY A 167 -4.77 -17.39 8.33
C GLY A 167 -4.11 -16.59 9.44
N ASP A 168 -4.04 -17.22 10.61
CA ASP A 168 -3.39 -16.68 11.80
C ASP A 168 -2.67 -17.78 12.60
N ILE A 169 -1.73 -17.38 13.43
CA ILE A 169 -1.10 -18.27 14.41
C ILE A 169 -1.38 -17.72 15.81
N GLY A 170 -2.33 -18.36 16.50
CA GLY A 170 -2.72 -17.94 17.87
C GLY A 170 -3.35 -16.55 17.91
N GLY A 171 -4.08 -16.15 16.88
CA GLY A 171 -4.72 -14.85 16.73
C GLY A 171 -3.77 -13.74 16.25
N ILE A 172 -2.55 -14.07 15.84
CA ILE A 172 -1.60 -13.16 15.17
C ILE A 172 -1.72 -13.38 13.68
N PRO A 173 -2.25 -12.41 12.92
CA PRO A 173 -2.43 -12.53 11.48
C PRO A 173 -1.13 -12.51 10.68
#